data_a6bd05ab9e72b32b5eacc7b5f98442eb
#
_entry.id   a6bd05ab9e72b32b5eacc7b5f98442eb
#
_cell.length_a   1.000
_cell.length_b   1.000
_cell.length_c   1.000
_cell.angle_alpha   90.00
_cell.angle_beta   90.00
_cell.angle_gamma   90.00
#
_symmetry.space_group_name_H-M   'P 1'
#
loop_
_entity.id
_entity.type
_entity.pdbx_description
1 polymer ?
#
loop_
_entity_poly.entity_id
_entity_poly.type
_entity_poly.pdbx_seq_one_letter_code
_entity_poly.pdbx_strand_id
1 'polypeptide(L)'
;MPSGEKRQPKIACTCGACELALADGKATLHMLCGCEDCRQALQWGYKNGGTKPTPLPRIYYMRSDIIDVKGRDKIVKLREDGAVRRVYCKRCYSILGHVHALFNNNVFGNFVEHCVNTGDLTAPLSAIFFMNDYPESIGPIPVENAPVFHSLRFPRRLIDCFPSRRWQTASSHQRNQPKGSRWRP
;
A
#
# COMPACT_ATOMS: atom_id res chain seq x y z
N MET A 1 20.42 -8.30 28.94
CA MET A 1 19.99 -8.59 27.55
C MET A 1 19.85 -7.27 26.84
N PRO A 2 20.55 -7.01 25.73
CA PRO A 2 20.39 -5.73 25.04
C PRO A 2 18.95 -5.63 24.54
N SER A 3 18.28 -4.55 24.88
CA SER A 3 16.97 -4.17 24.38
C SER A 3 17.07 -4.07 22.85
N GLY A 4 16.47 -5.03 22.14
CA GLY A 4 16.48 -5.07 20.69
C GLY A 4 15.90 -3.76 20.14
N GLU A 5 16.75 -2.95 19.56
CA GLU A 5 16.40 -1.71 18.89
C GLU A 5 15.38 -2.06 17.79
N LYS A 6 14.12 -1.67 17.97
CA LYS A 6 13.07 -1.90 16.98
C LYS A 6 13.48 -1.17 15.70
N ARG A 7 13.89 -1.93 14.70
CA ARG A 7 14.24 -1.36 13.41
C ARG A 7 13.03 -0.60 12.84
N GLN A 8 13.24 0.65 12.49
CA GLN A 8 12.25 1.49 11.86
C GLN A 8 11.72 0.81 10.58
N PRO A 9 10.41 0.66 10.44
CA PRO A 9 9.83 0.01 9.28
C PRO A 9 9.98 0.89 8.03
N LYS A 10 10.33 0.24 6.91
CA LYS A 10 10.61 0.91 5.64
C LYS A 10 10.04 0.12 4.49
N ILE A 11 9.62 0.84 3.45
CA ILE A 11 9.22 0.32 2.16
C ILE A 11 10.21 0.85 1.13
N ALA A 12 11.01 -0.02 0.55
CA ALA A 12 11.99 0.34 -0.46
C ALA A 12 11.63 -0.26 -1.82
N CYS A 13 12.01 0.41 -2.90
CA CYS A 13 11.95 -0.18 -4.23
C CYS A 13 13.02 -1.27 -4.38
N THR A 14 12.84 -2.18 -5.33
CA THR A 14 13.73 -3.34 -5.52
C THR A 14 15.17 -2.95 -5.84
N CYS A 15 15.41 -1.78 -6.44
CA CYS A 15 16.77 -1.28 -6.72
C CYS A 15 17.37 -0.42 -5.60
N GLY A 16 16.68 -0.22 -4.48
CA GLY A 16 17.13 0.59 -3.34
C GLY A 16 17.24 2.10 -3.58
N ALA A 17 16.82 2.61 -4.76
CA ALA A 17 16.94 4.02 -5.10
C ALA A 17 15.89 4.89 -4.38
N CYS A 18 14.76 4.31 -4.00
CA CYS A 18 13.67 4.96 -3.26
C CYS A 18 13.36 4.19 -1.99
N GLU A 19 13.12 4.91 -0.90
CA GLU A 19 12.72 4.34 0.38
C GLU A 19 11.74 5.28 1.08
N LEU A 20 10.70 4.72 1.67
CA LEU A 20 9.73 5.41 2.51
C LEU A 20 9.92 4.89 3.93
N ALA A 21 10.33 5.73 4.87
CA ALA A 21 10.39 5.40 6.28
C ALA A 21 9.04 5.72 6.94
N LEU A 22 8.51 4.78 7.72
CA LEU A 22 7.21 4.87 8.37
C LEU A 22 7.38 5.15 9.86
N ALA A 23 6.50 5.97 10.43
CA ALA A 23 6.49 6.22 11.88
C ALA A 23 6.07 4.97 12.66
N ASP A 24 5.08 4.24 12.12
CA ASP A 24 4.56 2.99 12.70
C ASP A 24 4.47 1.94 11.60
N GLY A 25 5.07 0.78 11.83
CA GLY A 25 5.15 -0.33 10.88
C GLY A 25 3.97 -1.27 10.89
N LYS A 26 2.93 -0.99 11.65
CA LYS A 26 1.78 -1.89 11.72
C LYS A 26 0.90 -1.76 10.48
N ALA A 27 0.86 -2.81 9.68
CA ALA A 27 -0.22 -2.97 8.72
C ALA A 27 -1.54 -3.16 9.49
N THR A 28 -2.52 -2.33 9.16
CA THR A 28 -3.87 -2.40 9.77
C THR A 28 -4.72 -3.47 9.09
N LEU A 29 -4.50 -3.67 7.80
CA LEU A 29 -5.21 -4.63 6.98
C LEU A 29 -4.24 -5.28 6.00
N HIS A 30 -4.32 -6.59 5.86
CA HIS A 30 -3.67 -7.36 4.81
C HIS A 30 -4.76 -7.95 3.90
N MET A 31 -4.70 -7.64 2.62
CA MET A 31 -5.65 -8.16 1.65
C MET A 31 -4.97 -8.68 0.38
N LEU A 32 -5.64 -9.60 -0.29
CA LEU A 32 -5.39 -9.94 -1.68
C LEU A 32 -6.39 -9.18 -2.55
N CYS A 33 -5.94 -8.64 -3.69
CA CYS A 33 -6.75 -7.80 -4.54
C CYS A 33 -6.90 -8.38 -5.94
N GLY A 34 -8.14 -8.75 -6.31
CA GLY A 34 -8.48 -9.22 -7.65
C GLY A 34 -8.80 -8.11 -8.66
N CYS A 35 -8.80 -6.83 -8.28
CA CYS A 35 -9.25 -5.76 -9.16
C CYS A 35 -8.36 -5.59 -10.39
N GLU A 36 -9.01 -5.30 -11.51
CA GLU A 36 -8.33 -5.10 -12.79
C GLU A 36 -7.36 -3.92 -12.74
N ASP A 37 -7.72 -2.84 -12.06
CA ASP A 37 -6.92 -1.62 -11.96
C ASP A 37 -5.56 -1.86 -11.25
N CYS A 38 -5.52 -2.71 -10.22
CA CYS A 38 -4.27 -3.14 -9.60
C CYS A 38 -3.45 -4.00 -10.55
N ARG A 39 -4.07 -4.98 -11.22
CA ARG A 39 -3.37 -5.83 -12.19
C ARG A 39 -2.78 -5.02 -13.33
N GLN A 40 -3.54 -4.08 -13.91
CA GLN A 40 -3.06 -3.20 -14.98
C GLN A 40 -1.85 -2.36 -14.53
N ALA A 41 -1.90 -1.77 -13.33
CA ALA A 41 -0.79 -0.98 -12.81
C ALA A 41 0.49 -1.82 -12.63
N LEU A 42 0.36 -3.00 -12.03
CA LEU A 42 1.49 -3.90 -11.80
C LEU A 42 2.03 -4.48 -13.11
N GLN A 43 1.16 -4.81 -14.06
CA GLN A 43 1.55 -5.26 -15.39
C GLN A 43 2.26 -4.16 -16.18
N TRP A 44 1.83 -2.90 -16.03
CA TRP A 44 2.54 -1.76 -16.60
C TRP A 44 3.96 -1.66 -16.01
N GLY A 45 4.10 -1.75 -14.68
CA GLY A 45 5.42 -1.76 -14.03
C GLY A 45 6.33 -2.85 -14.58
N TYR A 46 5.80 -4.07 -14.71
CA TYR A 46 6.54 -5.22 -15.26
C TYR A 46 6.99 -5.01 -16.71
N LYS A 47 6.11 -4.51 -17.59
CA LYS A 47 6.44 -4.20 -19.01
C LYS A 47 7.56 -3.17 -19.14
N ASN A 48 7.78 -2.34 -18.11
CA ASN A 48 8.85 -1.35 -18.08
C ASN A 48 10.11 -1.84 -17.31
N GLY A 49 10.17 -3.12 -16.92
CA GLY A 49 11.35 -3.71 -16.27
C GLY A 49 11.21 -3.90 -14.76
N GLY A 50 10.02 -3.68 -14.21
CA GLY A 50 9.72 -3.94 -12.80
C GLY A 50 9.46 -5.42 -12.48
N THR A 51 9.05 -5.70 -11.26
CA THR A 51 8.76 -7.04 -10.77
C THR A 51 7.56 -7.65 -11.47
N LYS A 52 7.65 -8.95 -11.81
CA LYS A 52 6.53 -9.70 -12.37
C LYS A 52 5.36 -9.73 -11.38
N PRO A 53 4.15 -9.35 -11.79
CA PRO A 53 3.01 -9.34 -10.89
C PRO A 53 2.52 -10.75 -10.59
N THR A 54 2.00 -10.94 -9.38
CA THR A 54 1.21 -12.11 -9.03
C THR A 54 -0.25 -11.91 -9.50
N PRO A 55 -1.01 -12.98 -9.77
CA PRO A 55 -2.42 -12.89 -10.15
C PRO A 55 -3.29 -12.17 -9.11
N LEU A 56 -3.01 -12.39 -7.83
CA LEU A 56 -3.65 -11.77 -6.68
C LEU A 56 -2.59 -11.03 -5.86
N PRO A 57 -2.29 -9.77 -6.18
CA PRO A 57 -1.29 -9.01 -5.46
C PRO A 57 -1.69 -8.81 -4.00
N ARG A 58 -0.71 -8.96 -3.14
CA ARG A 58 -0.81 -8.74 -1.71
C ARG A 58 -0.64 -7.28 -1.39
N ILE A 59 -1.58 -6.72 -0.63
CA ILE A 59 -1.55 -5.31 -0.25
C ILE A 59 -1.62 -5.20 1.27
N TYR A 60 -0.64 -4.51 1.86
CA TYR A 60 -0.70 -4.07 3.23
C TYR A 60 -1.21 -2.63 3.29
N TYR A 61 -2.31 -2.41 4.00
CA TYR A 61 -2.81 -1.07 4.29
C TYR A 61 -2.34 -0.62 5.66
N MET A 62 -1.81 0.58 5.72
CA MET A 62 -1.27 1.21 6.91
C MET A 62 -1.56 2.70 6.91
N ARG A 63 -1.31 3.36 8.03
CA ARG A 63 -1.34 4.82 8.08
C ARG A 63 -0.26 5.39 7.15
N SER A 64 -0.60 6.47 6.44
CA SER A 64 0.36 7.15 5.55
C SER A 64 1.31 8.08 6.32
N ASP A 65 1.69 7.73 7.54
CA ASP A 65 2.64 8.48 8.37
C ASP A 65 4.07 8.24 7.89
N ILE A 66 4.36 8.72 6.68
CA ILE A 66 5.69 8.67 6.09
C ILE A 66 6.48 9.82 6.70
N ILE A 67 7.52 9.49 7.46
CA ILE A 67 8.33 10.45 8.19
C ILE A 67 9.59 10.86 7.44
N ASP A 68 10.07 10.02 6.53
CA ASP A 68 11.21 10.34 5.68
C ASP A 68 11.08 9.65 4.32
N VAL A 69 11.68 10.27 3.28
CA VAL A 69 11.64 9.79 1.90
C VAL A 69 13.02 9.93 1.27
N LYS A 70 13.71 8.80 1.10
CA LYS A 70 14.94 8.72 0.32
C LYS A 70 14.62 8.64 -1.17
N GLY A 71 15.38 9.35 -2.01
CA GLY A 71 15.22 9.31 -3.46
C GLY A 71 13.90 9.89 -3.95
N ARG A 72 13.41 10.95 -3.34
CA ARG A 72 12.15 11.63 -3.69
C ARG A 72 12.08 12.02 -5.16
N ASP A 73 13.19 12.45 -5.75
CA ASP A 73 13.34 12.79 -7.17
C ASP A 73 13.14 11.60 -8.12
N LYS A 74 13.14 10.39 -7.60
CA LYS A 74 12.94 9.13 -8.34
C LYS A 74 11.57 8.52 -8.14
N ILE A 75 10.75 9.08 -7.23
CA ILE A 75 9.38 8.65 -6.99
C ILE A 75 8.44 9.46 -7.87
N VAL A 76 7.69 8.77 -8.71
CA VAL A 76 6.77 9.38 -9.69
C VAL A 76 5.37 8.80 -9.50
N LYS A 77 4.36 9.58 -9.83
CA LYS A 77 2.95 9.14 -9.87
C LYS A 77 2.69 8.41 -11.18
N LEU A 78 1.96 7.31 -11.11
CA LEU A 78 1.56 6.56 -12.30
C LEU A 78 0.36 7.20 -13.02
N ARG A 79 -0.56 7.79 -12.27
CA ARG A 79 -1.68 8.60 -12.75
C ARG A 79 -1.84 9.81 -11.86
N GLU A 80 -2.18 10.95 -12.42
CA GLU A 80 -2.45 12.17 -11.66
C GLU A 80 -3.93 12.31 -11.32
N ASP A 81 -4.80 11.81 -12.17
CA ASP A 81 -6.25 11.80 -12.04
C ASP A 81 -6.77 10.45 -11.49
N GLY A 82 -7.85 10.51 -10.76
CA GLY A 82 -8.53 9.35 -10.21
C GLY A 82 -8.51 9.26 -8.69
N ALA A 83 -9.35 8.36 -8.18
CA ALA A 83 -9.52 8.13 -6.74
C ALA A 83 -8.32 7.43 -6.10
N VAL A 84 -7.54 6.70 -6.90
CA VAL A 84 -6.37 5.94 -6.45
C VAL A 84 -5.12 6.49 -7.10
N ARG A 85 -4.23 7.04 -6.29
CA ARG A 85 -2.96 7.59 -6.74
C ARG A 85 -1.84 6.62 -6.41
N ARG A 86 -1.21 6.03 -7.43
CA ARG A 86 -0.09 5.11 -7.29
C ARG A 86 1.23 5.82 -7.47
N VAL A 87 2.24 5.36 -6.72
CA VAL A 87 3.61 5.86 -6.81
C VAL A 87 4.57 4.73 -7.14
N TYR A 88 5.53 5.03 -7.98
CA TYR A 88 6.54 4.06 -8.42
C TYR A 88 7.94 4.66 -8.48
N CYS A 89 8.95 3.82 -8.47
CA CYS A 89 10.34 4.20 -8.71
C CYS A 89 10.61 4.28 -10.22
N LYS A 90 10.96 5.47 -10.74
CA LYS A 90 11.26 5.67 -12.17
C LYS A 90 12.51 4.91 -12.66
N ARG A 91 13.34 4.37 -11.74
CA ARG A 91 14.56 3.63 -12.08
C ARG A 91 14.30 2.13 -12.31
N CYS A 92 13.48 1.51 -11.47
CA CYS A 92 13.23 0.07 -11.53
C CYS A 92 11.75 -0.31 -11.68
N TYR A 93 10.88 0.67 -11.84
CA TYR A 93 9.43 0.52 -12.01
C TYR A 93 8.72 -0.31 -10.93
N SER A 94 9.35 -0.48 -9.76
CA SER A 94 8.67 -1.00 -8.58
C SER A 94 7.51 -0.09 -8.21
N ILE A 95 6.30 -0.64 -8.15
CA ILE A 95 5.13 0.08 -7.63
C ILE A 95 5.21 0.05 -6.10
N LEU A 96 5.59 1.17 -5.49
CA LEU A 96 5.77 1.27 -4.03
C LEU A 96 4.45 1.13 -3.29
N GLY A 97 3.39 1.67 -3.86
CA GLY A 97 2.07 1.61 -3.26
C GLY A 97 1.13 2.66 -3.83
N HIS A 98 0.04 2.88 -3.09
CA HIS A 98 -0.98 3.85 -3.48
C HIS A 98 -1.61 4.52 -2.25
N VAL A 99 -2.17 5.70 -2.47
CA VAL A 99 -3.08 6.38 -1.56
C VAL A 99 -4.46 6.48 -2.19
N HIS A 100 -5.50 6.48 -1.38
CA HIS A 100 -6.88 6.51 -1.86
C HIS A 100 -7.59 7.76 -1.35
N ALA A 101 -8.22 8.51 -2.27
CA ALA A 101 -8.94 9.75 -1.94
C ALA A 101 -10.09 9.54 -0.93
N LEU A 102 -10.76 8.36 -0.97
CA LEU A 102 -11.81 8.00 0.00
C LEU A 102 -11.34 8.04 1.46
N PHE A 103 -10.06 7.84 1.70
CA PHE A 103 -9.46 7.90 3.04
C PHE A 103 -8.73 9.21 3.30
N ASN A 104 -9.07 10.29 2.59
CA ASN A 104 -8.39 11.59 2.68
C ASN A 104 -6.86 11.47 2.53
N ASN A 105 -6.38 10.47 1.80
CA ASN A 105 -4.96 10.12 1.62
C ASN A 105 -4.23 9.77 2.94
N ASN A 106 -4.94 9.44 4.01
CA ASN A 106 -4.35 9.06 5.30
C ASN A 106 -4.00 7.57 5.37
N VAL A 107 -4.34 6.81 4.33
CA VAL A 107 -4.05 5.37 4.23
C VAL A 107 -3.14 5.13 3.03
N PHE A 108 -2.06 4.42 3.27
CA PHE A 108 -1.13 3.95 2.25
C PHE A 108 -1.30 2.45 2.06
N GLY A 109 -1.50 2.01 0.82
CA GLY A 109 -1.52 0.61 0.43
C GLY A 109 -0.19 0.23 -0.23
N ASN A 110 0.59 -0.65 0.40
CA ASN A 110 1.86 -1.14 -0.13
C ASN A 110 1.67 -2.45 -0.89
N PHE A 111 2.22 -2.55 -2.10
CA PHE A 111 2.28 -3.79 -2.86
C PHE A 111 3.49 -4.62 -2.42
N VAL A 112 3.25 -5.61 -1.58
CA VAL A 112 4.28 -6.34 -0.84
C VAL A 112 5.31 -7.01 -1.74
N GLU A 113 4.87 -7.66 -2.82
CA GLU A 113 5.75 -8.40 -3.74
C GLU A 113 6.57 -7.48 -4.66
N HIS A 114 6.23 -6.19 -4.73
CA HIS A 114 6.89 -5.20 -5.58
C HIS A 114 7.89 -4.32 -4.85
N CYS A 115 8.06 -4.56 -3.53
CA CYS A 115 8.90 -3.76 -2.66
C CYS A 115 9.78 -4.64 -1.77
N VAL A 116 10.85 -4.06 -1.25
CA VAL A 116 11.62 -4.61 -0.14
C VAL A 116 11.10 -3.95 1.13
N ASN A 117 10.38 -4.72 1.93
CA ASN A 117 9.84 -4.27 3.20
C ASN A 117 10.77 -4.69 4.34
N THR A 118 11.06 -3.78 5.26
CA THR A 118 11.86 -4.03 6.46
C THR A 118 11.08 -3.66 7.72
N GLY A 119 11.47 -4.22 8.86
CA GLY A 119 10.74 -4.08 10.11
C GLY A 119 9.53 -5.04 10.17
N ASP A 120 8.68 -4.85 11.19
CA ASP A 120 7.54 -5.72 11.49
C ASP A 120 6.30 -5.40 10.62
N LEU A 121 6.51 -5.14 9.32
CA LEU A 121 5.43 -4.92 8.36
C LEU A 121 4.73 -6.25 8.02
N THR A 122 4.05 -6.82 9.01
CA THR A 122 3.27 -8.05 8.83
C THR A 122 1.87 -7.89 9.40
N ALA A 123 0.90 -8.51 8.75
CA ALA A 123 -0.45 -8.67 9.26
C ALA A 123 -1.02 -10.00 8.76
N PRO A 124 -1.88 -10.68 9.54
CA PRO A 124 -2.60 -11.85 9.05
C PRO A 124 -3.51 -11.45 7.89
N LEU A 125 -3.71 -12.38 6.94
CA LEU A 125 -4.63 -12.14 5.82
C LEU A 125 -6.04 -11.89 6.35
N SER A 126 -6.58 -10.73 6.01
CA SER A 126 -7.88 -10.28 6.50
C SER A 126 -9.01 -10.60 5.53
N ALA A 127 -8.75 -10.47 4.21
CA ALA A 127 -9.77 -10.69 3.18
C ALA A 127 -9.19 -10.75 1.76
N ILE A 128 -10.01 -11.23 0.83
CA ILE A 128 -9.78 -11.19 -0.61
C ILE A 128 -10.85 -10.29 -1.21
N PHE A 129 -10.47 -9.29 -1.99
CA PHE A 129 -11.37 -8.28 -2.53
C PHE A 129 -11.42 -8.24 -4.05
N PHE A 130 -12.53 -7.71 -4.59
CA PHE A 130 -12.73 -7.43 -6.00
C PHE A 130 -12.65 -8.66 -6.90
N MET A 131 -13.24 -9.75 -6.44
CA MET A 131 -13.19 -11.02 -7.18
C MET A 131 -14.07 -11.06 -8.41
N ASN A 132 -15.00 -10.09 -8.60
CA ASN A 132 -15.72 -9.94 -9.88
C ASN A 132 -14.79 -9.57 -11.03
N ASP A 133 -13.68 -8.89 -10.74
CA ASP A 133 -12.70 -8.47 -11.75
C ASP A 133 -11.59 -9.54 -11.96
N TYR A 134 -11.60 -10.60 -11.16
CA TYR A 134 -10.58 -11.65 -11.24
C TYR A 134 -10.89 -12.59 -12.42
N PRO A 135 -9.98 -12.73 -13.41
CA PRO A 135 -10.23 -13.56 -14.58
C PRO A 135 -10.28 -15.04 -14.21
N GLU A 136 -11.34 -15.72 -14.62
CA GLU A 136 -11.48 -17.20 -14.45
C GLU A 136 -10.32 -17.98 -15.10
N SER A 137 -9.74 -17.43 -16.17
CA SER A 137 -8.58 -18.00 -16.87
C SER A 137 -7.32 -18.14 -16.03
N ILE A 138 -7.23 -17.44 -14.88
CA ILE A 138 -6.07 -17.51 -13.98
C ILE A 138 -6.14 -18.76 -13.08
N GLY A 139 -7.31 -19.38 -12.96
CA GLY A 139 -7.53 -20.56 -12.15
C GLY A 139 -8.06 -20.28 -10.74
N PRO A 140 -8.18 -21.30 -9.91
CA PRO A 140 -8.76 -21.18 -8.57
C PRO A 140 -7.92 -20.30 -7.66
N ILE A 141 -8.57 -19.66 -6.71
CA ILE A 141 -7.93 -18.82 -5.70
C ILE A 141 -7.13 -19.73 -4.76
N PRO A 142 -5.80 -19.54 -4.63
CA PRO A 142 -4.95 -20.43 -3.86
C PRO A 142 -5.01 -20.21 -2.34
N VAL A 143 -6.05 -19.53 -1.83
CA VAL A 143 -6.10 -19.10 -0.43
C VAL A 143 -7.34 -19.66 0.25
N GLU A 144 -7.15 -20.59 1.14
CA GLU A 144 -8.17 -21.11 2.04
C GLU A 144 -8.32 -20.17 3.26
N ASN A 145 -9.54 -20.08 3.79
CA ASN A 145 -9.88 -19.44 5.07
C ASN A 145 -9.84 -17.90 5.17
N ALA A 146 -9.92 -17.17 4.08
CA ALA A 146 -10.13 -15.73 4.12
C ALA A 146 -11.52 -15.36 3.54
N PRO A 147 -12.24 -14.40 4.11
CA PRO A 147 -13.50 -13.93 3.55
C PRO A 147 -13.28 -13.31 2.17
N VAL A 148 -14.13 -13.72 1.22
CA VAL A 148 -14.07 -13.28 -0.18
C VAL A 148 -15.15 -12.25 -0.45
N PHE A 149 -14.78 -11.13 -1.05
CA PHE A 149 -15.67 -10.04 -1.42
C PHE A 149 -15.62 -9.80 -2.93
N HIS A 150 -16.76 -9.88 -3.59
CA HIS A 150 -16.85 -9.78 -5.05
C HIS A 150 -16.93 -8.33 -5.55
N SER A 151 -17.37 -7.39 -4.73
CA SER A 151 -17.55 -5.99 -5.13
C SER A 151 -17.06 -5.00 -4.08
N LEU A 152 -17.07 -3.71 -4.45
CA LEU A 152 -16.73 -2.53 -3.63
C LEU A 152 -17.60 -2.31 -2.38
N ARG A 153 -18.63 -3.09 -2.15
CA ARG A 153 -19.40 -2.96 -0.92
C ARG A 153 -18.57 -3.48 0.24
N PHE A 154 -17.67 -2.62 0.70
CA PHE A 154 -16.98 -2.84 1.96
C PHE A 154 -18.03 -3.13 3.03
N PRO A 155 -18.04 -4.31 3.64
CA PRO A 155 -18.87 -4.54 4.82
C PRO A 155 -18.51 -3.46 5.84
N ARG A 156 -19.50 -2.86 6.48
CA ARG A 156 -19.27 -1.82 7.51
C ARG A 156 -18.18 -2.23 8.52
N ARG A 157 -18.09 -3.52 8.86
CA ARG A 157 -17.06 -4.09 9.74
C ARG A 157 -15.62 -3.90 9.26
N LEU A 158 -15.38 -3.77 7.96
CA LEU A 158 -14.03 -3.49 7.45
C LEU A 158 -13.74 -1.99 7.41
N ILE A 159 -14.76 -1.14 7.30
CA ILE A 159 -14.63 0.30 7.51
C ILE A 159 -14.25 0.57 8.97
N ASP A 160 -14.71 -0.25 9.91
CA ASP A 160 -14.38 -0.17 11.34
C ASP A 160 -12.93 -0.60 11.62
N CYS A 161 -12.31 -1.41 10.76
CA CYS A 161 -10.85 -1.67 10.79
C CYS A 161 -10.02 -0.42 10.46
N PHE A 162 -10.65 0.59 9.80
CA PHE A 162 -10.10 1.92 9.60
C PHE A 162 -10.81 2.89 10.56
N PRO A 163 -10.42 2.98 11.83
CA PRO A 163 -11.14 3.77 12.83
C PRO A 163 -11.12 5.25 12.45
N SER A 164 -12.24 5.70 11.87
CA SER A 164 -12.45 7.08 11.41
C SER A 164 -12.14 8.11 12.50
N ARG A 165 -12.42 7.80 13.77
CA ARG A 165 -12.14 8.68 14.90
C ARG A 165 -10.64 8.80 15.25
N ARG A 166 -9.86 7.73 15.19
CA ARG A 166 -8.40 7.79 15.38
C ARG A 166 -7.68 8.50 14.23
N TRP A 167 -8.20 8.36 13.00
CA TRP A 167 -7.66 9.04 11.84
C TRP A 167 -7.96 10.54 11.85
N GLN A 168 -9.10 10.95 12.39
CA GLN A 168 -9.47 12.37 12.53
C GLN A 168 -8.64 13.11 13.59
N THR A 169 -8.29 12.47 14.71
CA THR A 169 -7.45 13.07 15.76
C THR A 169 -5.98 13.23 15.33
N ALA A 170 -5.46 12.34 14.48
CA ALA A 170 -4.13 12.51 13.90
C ALA A 170 -4.05 13.72 12.95
N SER A 171 -5.15 14.04 12.26
CA SER A 171 -5.26 15.23 11.41
C SER A 171 -5.18 16.56 12.19
N SER A 172 -5.57 16.58 13.46
CA SER A 172 -5.46 17.77 14.31
C SER A 172 -4.00 18.02 14.80
N HIS A 173 -3.23 16.96 15.02
CA HIS A 173 -1.80 17.06 15.35
C HIS A 173 -0.95 17.54 14.14
N GLN A 174 -1.36 17.18 12.91
CA GLN A 174 -0.66 17.61 11.70
C GLN A 174 -0.86 19.11 11.38
N ARG A 175 -1.85 19.78 11.96
CA ARG A 175 -2.05 21.23 11.75
C ARG A 175 -0.95 22.10 12.36
N ASN A 176 -0.19 21.58 13.31
CA ASN A 176 0.91 22.29 13.97
C ASN A 176 2.31 21.92 13.46
N GLN A 177 2.43 21.08 12.44
CA GLN A 177 3.71 20.83 11.80
C GLN A 177 4.01 21.90 10.74
N PRO A 178 5.28 22.33 10.61
CA PRO A 178 5.69 23.33 9.62
C PRO A 178 5.28 22.84 8.22
N LYS A 179 4.76 23.76 7.39
CA LYS A 179 4.18 23.50 6.05
C LYS A 179 5.11 22.80 5.04
N GLY A 180 6.36 22.49 5.43
CA GLY A 180 7.35 21.83 4.59
C GLY A 180 7.40 20.28 4.69
N SER A 181 6.73 19.67 5.67
CA SER A 181 6.87 18.23 5.93
C SER A 181 5.73 17.35 5.39
N ARG A 182 4.71 17.94 4.76
CA ARG A 182 3.65 17.14 4.14
C ARG A 182 4.13 16.57 2.80
N TRP A 183 4.34 15.27 2.78
CA TRP A 183 4.40 14.57 1.52
C TRP A 183 3.04 14.73 0.84
N ARG A 184 2.97 15.55 -0.18
CA ARG A 184 1.88 15.55 -1.15
C ARG A 184 2.38 14.74 -2.34
N PRO A 185 1.63 13.69 -2.74
CA PRO A 185 1.97 12.96 -3.94
C PRO A 185 1.99 13.88 -5.16
#